data_2ea5039e8dfd41c74457dcf4e070a4f6
#
_entry.id   2ea5039e8dfd41c74457dcf4e070a4f6
#
_cell.length_a   1.000
_cell.length_b   1.000
_cell.length_c   1.000
_cell.angle_alpha   90.00
_cell.angle_beta   90.00
_cell.angle_gamma   90.00
#
_symmetry.space_group_name_H-M   'P 1'
#
loop_
_entity.id
_entity.type
_entity.pdbx_description
1 polymer ?
#
loop_
_entity_poly.entity_id
_entity_poly.type
_entity_poly.pdbx_seq_one_letter_code
_entity_poly.pdbx_strand_id
1 'polypeptide(L)'
;MDDKLRRESRRLKLDFDNLKSGGFIKQTQENLFTVRLRCPGGKITATQLRKAADIAEKYGRGEVHTSLRQSIEVPYVHYQYFDAISDDLRAIGWSVASCGPRIRVPSGCAGCTWNPNGLMDTQKMCQEVDKEYFGTASGHHKFKISFSGCPIDCARTREMDLGFQGIVEPQVDKDLCNGCNLCVISCEEKALTLVDSLPVRDVSKCNYCGD
;
A
#
# COMPACT_ATOMS: atom_id res chain seq x y z
N MET A 1 10.04 12.29 -32.88
CA MET A 1 10.86 11.26 -32.20
C MET A 1 11.96 10.86 -33.17
N ASP A 2 13.21 11.06 -32.79
CA ASP A 2 14.39 10.97 -33.66
C ASP A 2 14.59 9.53 -34.17
N ASP A 3 14.76 9.34 -35.49
CA ASP A 3 15.03 8.04 -36.13
C ASP A 3 16.32 7.37 -35.62
N LYS A 4 17.24 8.14 -35.08
CA LYS A 4 18.46 7.66 -34.43
C LYS A 4 18.13 6.87 -33.16
N LEU A 5 17.21 7.36 -32.34
CA LEU A 5 16.74 6.70 -31.11
C LEU A 5 15.96 5.39 -31.41
N ARG A 6 15.23 5.35 -32.52
CA ARG A 6 14.55 4.11 -32.99
C ARG A 6 15.53 3.01 -33.40
N ARG A 7 16.68 3.39 -34.00
CA ARG A 7 17.71 2.42 -34.44
C ARG A 7 18.54 1.90 -33.26
N GLU A 8 18.79 2.73 -32.24
CA GLU A 8 19.52 2.35 -31.04
C GLU A 8 18.69 1.38 -30.15
N SER A 9 17.38 1.59 -30.02
CA SER A 9 16.52 0.71 -29.23
C SER A 9 16.42 -0.73 -29.76
N ARG A 10 16.50 -0.93 -31.08
CA ARG A 10 16.54 -2.25 -31.70
C ARG A 10 17.85 -3.02 -31.47
N ARG A 11 18.93 -2.33 -31.09
CA ARG A 11 20.23 -2.93 -30.75
C ARG A 11 20.42 -3.25 -29.28
N LEU A 12 19.70 -2.57 -28.38
CA LEU A 12 19.73 -2.85 -26.95
C LEU A 12 18.74 -3.97 -26.63
N LYS A 13 19.25 -5.15 -26.28
CA LYS A 13 18.46 -6.22 -25.66
C LYS A 13 18.16 -5.78 -24.23
N LEU A 14 17.04 -5.02 -24.04
CA LEU A 14 16.58 -4.65 -22.72
C LEU A 14 16.06 -5.89 -21.99
N ASP A 15 16.60 -6.16 -20.82
CA ASP A 15 16.09 -7.17 -19.90
C ASP A 15 14.84 -6.62 -19.18
N PHE A 16 13.66 -6.87 -19.77
CA PHE A 16 12.39 -6.36 -19.27
C PHE A 16 12.02 -6.91 -17.89
N ASP A 17 12.46 -8.10 -17.55
CA ASP A 17 12.16 -8.71 -16.24
C ASP A 17 12.99 -8.04 -15.14
N ASN A 18 14.24 -7.75 -15.41
CA ASN A 18 15.09 -7.00 -14.50
C ASN A 18 14.60 -5.55 -14.35
N LEU A 19 14.28 -4.87 -15.44
CA LEU A 19 13.71 -3.51 -15.41
C LEU A 19 12.41 -3.47 -14.62
N LYS A 20 11.51 -4.42 -14.86
CA LYS A 20 10.25 -4.56 -14.11
C LYS A 20 10.50 -4.79 -12.63
N SER A 21 11.46 -5.62 -12.28
CA SER A 21 11.87 -5.86 -10.89
C SER A 21 12.39 -4.59 -10.21
N GLY A 22 12.99 -3.69 -10.97
CA GLY A 22 13.45 -2.36 -10.57
C GLY A 22 12.41 -1.26 -10.67
N GLY A 23 11.11 -1.55 -10.85
CA GLY A 23 10.05 -0.54 -10.86
C GLY A 23 9.82 0.16 -12.21
N PHE A 24 10.55 -0.23 -13.27
CA PHE A 24 10.36 0.28 -14.64
C PHE A 24 9.50 -0.70 -15.43
N ILE A 25 8.21 -0.39 -15.61
CA ILE A 25 7.22 -1.29 -16.15
C ILE A 25 6.97 -0.94 -17.61
N LYS A 26 7.23 -1.89 -18.53
CA LYS A 26 7.00 -1.71 -19.96
C LYS A 26 5.54 -1.37 -20.23
N GLN A 27 5.33 -0.34 -21.07
CA GLN A 27 4.02 0.05 -21.59
C GLN A 27 3.74 -0.57 -22.98
N THR A 28 2.52 -0.35 -23.47
CA THR A 28 2.12 -0.73 -24.83
C THR A 28 2.89 0.05 -25.90
N GLN A 29 3.22 1.32 -25.58
CA GLN A 29 3.97 2.18 -26.49
C GLN A 29 5.44 1.74 -26.55
N GLU A 30 5.99 1.74 -27.76
CA GLU A 30 7.38 1.34 -27.98
C GLU A 30 8.35 2.25 -27.23
N ASN A 31 9.32 1.65 -26.52
CA ASN A 31 10.37 2.32 -25.74
C ASN A 31 9.90 3.17 -24.55
N LEU A 32 8.59 3.13 -24.23
CA LEU A 32 8.03 3.85 -23.09
C LEU A 32 7.70 2.89 -21.93
N PHE A 33 7.88 3.43 -20.74
CA PHE A 33 7.72 2.72 -19.47
C PHE A 33 6.95 3.55 -18.47
N THR A 34 6.31 2.87 -17.53
CA THR A 34 5.79 3.47 -16.32
C THR A 34 6.81 3.31 -15.21
N VAL A 35 7.23 4.40 -14.61
CA VAL A 35 8.10 4.40 -13.41
C VAL A 35 7.23 4.39 -12.18
N ARG A 36 7.34 3.34 -11.36
CA ARG A 36 6.59 3.22 -10.11
C ARG A 36 7.45 3.65 -8.93
N LEU A 37 6.94 4.59 -8.13
CA LEU A 37 7.64 5.17 -6.99
C LEU A 37 7.28 4.43 -5.69
N ARG A 38 8.24 4.33 -4.75
CA ARG A 38 8.10 3.62 -3.48
C ARG A 38 7.31 4.45 -2.48
N CYS A 39 6.07 4.04 -2.17
CA CYS A 39 5.14 4.74 -1.28
C CYS A 39 4.56 3.78 -0.23
N PRO A 40 5.31 3.40 0.82
CA PRO A 40 4.81 2.49 1.86
C PRO A 40 3.58 3.07 2.57
N GLY A 41 2.48 2.32 2.58
CA GLY A 41 1.20 2.76 3.13
C GLY A 41 0.58 3.98 2.43
N GLY A 42 1.04 4.31 1.21
CA GLY A 42 0.59 5.51 0.50
C GLY A 42 1.10 6.82 1.09
N LYS A 43 1.92 6.76 2.13
CA LYS A 43 2.46 7.94 2.80
C LYS A 43 3.68 8.49 2.07
N ILE A 44 3.60 9.76 1.66
CA ILE A 44 4.67 10.49 0.99
C ILE A 44 4.78 11.89 1.58
N THR A 45 5.96 12.48 1.52
CA THR A 45 6.18 13.87 1.91
C THR A 45 5.80 14.83 0.78
N ALA A 46 5.55 16.10 1.12
CA ALA A 46 5.33 17.14 0.12
C ALA A 46 6.53 17.30 -0.85
N THR A 47 7.76 17.07 -0.37
CA THR A 47 8.97 17.07 -1.21
C THR A 47 8.95 15.93 -2.22
N GLN A 48 8.57 14.72 -1.80
CA GLN A 48 8.43 13.57 -2.69
C GLN A 48 7.33 13.79 -3.74
N LEU A 49 6.19 14.39 -3.32
CA LEU A 49 5.10 14.70 -4.25
C LEU A 49 5.53 15.69 -5.32
N ARG A 50 6.24 16.78 -4.94
CA ARG A 50 6.79 17.74 -5.90
C ARG A 50 7.80 17.06 -6.84
N LYS A 51 8.69 16.22 -6.32
CA LYS A 51 9.67 15.49 -7.13
C LYS A 51 8.98 14.54 -8.12
N ALA A 52 7.87 13.89 -7.75
CA ALA A 52 7.10 13.06 -8.68
C ALA A 52 6.52 13.91 -9.83
N ALA A 53 6.02 15.11 -9.52
CA ALA A 53 5.54 16.06 -10.53
C ALA A 53 6.69 16.52 -11.44
N ASP A 54 7.84 16.93 -10.88
CA ASP A 54 9.03 17.34 -11.66
C ASP A 54 9.48 16.22 -12.62
N ILE A 55 9.49 14.98 -12.15
CA ILE A 55 9.86 13.81 -12.97
C ILE A 55 8.83 13.60 -14.10
N ALA A 56 7.55 13.75 -13.81
CA ALA A 56 6.48 13.60 -14.79
C ALA A 56 6.58 14.67 -15.88
N GLU A 57 6.84 15.91 -15.52
CA GLU A 57 7.01 17.04 -16.46
C GLU A 57 8.29 16.92 -17.29
N LYS A 58 9.41 16.57 -16.64
CA LYS A 58 10.73 16.55 -17.29
C LYS A 58 10.94 15.32 -18.17
N TYR A 59 10.49 14.15 -17.76
CA TYR A 59 10.81 12.87 -18.40
C TYR A 59 9.60 12.12 -18.94
N GLY A 60 8.38 12.49 -18.53
CA GLY A 60 7.11 11.90 -18.95
C GLY A 60 6.31 12.82 -19.86
N ARG A 61 5.02 12.95 -19.58
CA ARG A 61 4.08 13.84 -20.29
C ARG A 61 3.33 14.77 -19.32
N GLY A 62 3.85 15.02 -18.13
CA GLY A 62 3.23 15.84 -17.10
C GLY A 62 2.09 15.16 -16.35
N GLU A 63 1.97 13.84 -16.48
CA GLU A 63 0.90 13.05 -15.84
C GLU A 63 1.46 12.14 -14.77
N VAL A 64 0.73 11.98 -13.67
CA VAL A 64 0.96 10.96 -12.64
C VAL A 64 -0.29 10.13 -12.46
N HIS A 65 -0.12 8.85 -12.13
CA HIS A 65 -1.20 7.93 -11.82
C HIS A 65 -1.01 7.37 -10.41
N THR A 66 -2.06 7.28 -9.62
CA THR A 66 -2.05 6.59 -8.33
C THR A 66 -2.57 5.17 -8.49
N SER A 67 -1.73 4.20 -8.20
CA SER A 67 -2.12 2.79 -8.31
C SER A 67 -3.08 2.38 -7.19
N LEU A 68 -3.86 1.30 -7.41
CA LEU A 68 -4.75 0.72 -6.38
C LEU A 68 -4.01 0.37 -5.07
N ARG A 69 -2.70 0.12 -5.14
CA ARG A 69 -1.86 -0.16 -3.97
C ARG A 69 -1.06 1.06 -3.52
N GLN A 70 -1.59 2.26 -3.77
CA GLN A 70 -1.12 3.53 -3.22
C GLN A 70 0.28 3.98 -3.70
N SER A 71 0.86 3.33 -4.72
CA SER A 71 2.09 3.83 -5.33
C SER A 71 1.79 4.93 -6.34
N ILE A 72 2.68 5.92 -6.43
CA ILE A 72 2.67 6.87 -7.53
C ILE A 72 3.36 6.23 -8.73
N GLU A 73 2.80 6.44 -9.90
CA GLU A 73 3.31 5.96 -11.19
C GLU A 73 3.46 7.15 -12.14
N VAL A 74 4.63 7.26 -12.76
CA VAL A 74 4.89 8.24 -13.82
C VAL A 74 4.90 7.50 -15.15
N PRO A 75 3.88 7.65 -16.00
CA PRO A 75 3.81 7.00 -17.30
C PRO A 75 4.61 7.76 -18.36
N TYR A 76 4.77 7.10 -19.53
CA TYR A 76 5.38 7.63 -20.75
C TYR A 76 6.85 8.03 -20.64
N VAL A 77 7.59 7.41 -19.73
CA VAL A 77 9.03 7.65 -19.56
C VAL A 77 9.81 6.81 -20.55
N HIS A 78 10.69 7.43 -21.32
CA HIS A 78 11.60 6.74 -22.21
C HIS A 78 12.77 6.13 -21.45
N TYR A 79 13.20 4.91 -21.81
CA TYR A 79 14.22 4.15 -21.09
C TYR A 79 15.56 4.90 -20.91
N GLN A 80 15.90 5.80 -21.81
CA GLN A 80 17.13 6.60 -21.72
C GLN A 80 17.23 7.47 -20.46
N TYR A 81 16.12 7.72 -19.78
CA TYR A 81 16.04 8.56 -18.59
C TYR A 81 16.08 7.79 -17.26
N PHE A 82 16.21 6.46 -17.27
CA PHE A 82 16.13 5.65 -16.04
C PHE A 82 17.21 6.00 -15.02
N ASP A 83 18.45 6.19 -15.48
CA ASP A 83 19.56 6.57 -14.61
C ASP A 83 19.33 7.97 -14.04
N ALA A 84 18.98 8.93 -14.88
CA ALA A 84 18.70 10.31 -14.45
C ALA A 84 17.56 10.38 -13.43
N ILE A 85 16.49 9.61 -13.63
CA ILE A 85 15.38 9.53 -12.69
C ILE A 85 15.82 8.88 -11.38
N SER A 86 16.61 7.81 -11.45
CA SER A 86 17.13 7.14 -10.26
C SER A 86 18.04 8.07 -9.45
N ASP A 87 18.82 8.91 -10.09
CA ASP A 87 19.67 9.91 -9.44
C ASP A 87 18.83 11.05 -8.84
N ASP A 88 17.85 11.58 -9.57
CA ASP A 88 16.91 12.59 -9.09
C ASP A 88 16.14 12.11 -7.84
N LEU A 89 15.75 10.86 -7.79
CA LEU A 89 15.09 10.26 -6.62
C LEU A 89 16.06 10.06 -5.45
N ARG A 90 17.26 9.55 -5.73
CA ARG A 90 18.30 9.31 -4.71
C ARG A 90 18.72 10.60 -4.02
N ALA A 91 18.76 11.72 -4.77
CA ALA A 91 19.12 13.03 -4.22
C ALA A 91 18.19 13.50 -3.09
N ILE A 92 16.96 12.98 -3.01
CA ILE A 92 16.00 13.29 -1.94
C ILE A 92 15.76 12.08 -1.01
N GLY A 93 16.61 11.06 -1.05
CA GLY A 93 16.46 9.84 -0.24
C GLY A 93 15.25 8.99 -0.62
N TRP A 94 14.79 9.06 -1.86
CA TRP A 94 13.67 8.27 -2.36
C TRP A 94 14.10 7.26 -3.42
N SER A 95 13.22 6.33 -3.79
CA SER A 95 13.54 5.30 -4.77
C SER A 95 12.33 4.85 -5.59
N VAL A 96 12.61 4.12 -6.67
CA VAL A 96 11.60 3.35 -7.40
C VAL A 96 11.11 2.17 -6.55
N ALA A 97 9.89 1.71 -6.81
CA ALA A 97 9.30 0.56 -6.14
C ALA A 97 9.79 -0.76 -6.74
N SER A 98 9.63 -1.86 -6.00
CA SER A 98 9.87 -3.21 -6.51
C SER A 98 8.67 -3.76 -7.28
N CYS A 99 8.95 -4.60 -8.29
CA CYS A 99 7.97 -5.33 -9.07
C CYS A 99 8.50 -6.76 -9.37
N GLY A 100 7.78 -7.60 -10.11
CA GLY A 100 8.22 -8.97 -10.42
C GLY A 100 8.14 -9.92 -9.21
N PRO A 101 9.02 -10.93 -9.12
CA PRO A 101 9.04 -11.96 -8.06
C PRO A 101 9.69 -11.44 -6.77
N ARG A 102 9.17 -10.35 -6.25
CA ARG A 102 9.68 -9.65 -5.06
C ARG A 102 8.55 -9.26 -4.13
N ILE A 103 8.87 -9.09 -2.85
CA ILE A 103 7.98 -8.46 -1.89
C ILE A 103 7.71 -7.03 -2.34
N ARG A 104 6.44 -6.70 -2.46
CA ARG A 104 5.95 -5.40 -2.94
C ARG A 104 5.93 -4.41 -1.81
N VAL A 105 6.00 -3.13 -2.17
CA VAL A 105 5.72 -2.04 -1.24
C VAL A 105 4.37 -2.31 -0.56
N PRO A 106 4.31 -2.38 0.78
CA PRO A 106 3.07 -2.65 1.49
C PRO A 106 2.06 -1.51 1.33
N SER A 107 0.79 -1.84 1.28
CA SER A 107 -0.31 -0.88 1.31
C SER A 107 -0.97 -0.85 2.69
N GLY A 108 -1.52 0.30 3.07
CA GLY A 108 -2.19 0.45 4.36
C GLY A 108 -3.21 1.58 4.36
N CYS A 109 -4.26 1.46 5.15
CA CYS A 109 -5.20 2.56 5.36
C CYS A 109 -4.60 3.62 6.31
N ALA A 110 -5.39 4.63 6.67
CA ALA A 110 -4.99 5.66 7.63
C ALA A 110 -4.58 5.10 9.01
N GLY A 111 -5.20 3.98 9.43
CA GLY A 111 -4.98 3.38 10.74
C GLY A 111 -5.31 4.32 11.89
N CYS A 112 -4.88 3.98 13.10
CA CYS A 112 -5.10 4.83 14.27
C CYS A 112 -4.30 6.13 14.27
N THR A 113 -3.37 6.30 13.33
CA THR A 113 -2.60 7.55 13.19
C THR A 113 -3.49 8.74 12.83
N TRP A 114 -4.50 8.54 11.97
CA TRP A 114 -5.38 9.61 11.48
C TRP A 114 -6.87 9.31 11.63
N ASN A 115 -7.25 8.06 11.88
CA ASN A 115 -8.64 7.66 12.08
C ASN A 115 -8.86 7.33 13.56
N PRO A 116 -9.76 8.04 14.28
CA PRO A 116 -10.05 7.76 15.69
C PRO A 116 -10.59 6.35 15.93
N ASN A 117 -11.24 5.74 14.93
CA ASN A 117 -11.77 4.37 15.00
C ASN A 117 -10.73 3.32 14.53
N GLY A 118 -9.48 3.72 14.31
CA GLY A 118 -8.41 2.81 13.95
C GLY A 118 -7.89 2.05 15.17
N LEU A 119 -7.83 0.73 15.08
CA LEU A 119 -7.39 -0.17 16.15
C LEU A 119 -5.91 -0.56 16.03
N MET A 120 -5.27 -0.25 14.90
CA MET A 120 -3.89 -0.60 14.60
C MET A 120 -3.17 0.52 13.86
N ASP A 121 -1.90 0.77 14.18
CA ASP A 121 -1.04 1.71 13.44
C ASP A 121 -0.52 1.07 12.15
N THR A 122 -1.36 1.11 11.12
CA THR A 122 -1.06 0.56 9.79
C THR A 122 0.10 1.29 9.12
N GLN A 123 0.27 2.58 9.38
CA GLN A 123 1.32 3.39 8.78
C GLN A 123 2.69 2.99 9.30
N LYS A 124 2.81 2.76 10.62
CA LYS A 124 4.01 2.23 11.24
C LYS A 124 4.33 0.85 10.71
N MET A 125 3.34 -0.05 10.65
CA MET A 125 3.51 -1.41 10.12
C MET A 125 3.99 -1.41 8.67
N CYS A 126 3.42 -0.56 7.81
CA CYS A 126 3.88 -0.42 6.43
C CYS A 126 5.35 0.03 6.35
N GLN A 127 5.75 1.00 7.18
CA GLN A 127 7.14 1.50 7.17
C GLN A 127 8.13 0.43 7.66
N GLU A 128 7.80 -0.29 8.72
CA GLU A 128 8.66 -1.33 9.30
C GLU A 128 8.82 -2.51 8.34
N VAL A 129 7.72 -3.00 7.77
CA VAL A 129 7.75 -4.10 6.79
C VAL A 129 8.47 -3.69 5.51
N ASP A 130 8.27 -2.47 5.03
CA ASP A 130 8.96 -1.97 3.86
C ASP A 130 10.48 -1.80 4.10
N LYS A 131 10.86 -1.33 5.29
CA LYS A 131 12.26 -1.19 5.68
C LYS A 131 12.99 -2.54 5.70
N GLU A 132 12.33 -3.58 6.22
CA GLU A 132 12.93 -4.89 6.42
C GLU A 132 12.92 -5.74 5.14
N TYR A 133 11.83 -5.72 4.40
CA TYR A 133 11.59 -6.69 3.32
C TYR A 133 11.55 -6.11 1.92
N PHE A 134 11.72 -4.79 1.75
CA PHE A 134 11.63 -4.17 0.43
C PHE A 134 12.57 -4.81 -0.57
N GLY A 135 12.00 -5.25 -1.70
CA GLY A 135 12.77 -5.77 -2.83
C GLY A 135 13.38 -7.16 -2.64
N THR A 136 13.17 -7.81 -1.49
CA THR A 136 13.64 -9.19 -1.28
C THR A 136 12.88 -10.17 -2.18
N ALA A 137 13.52 -11.27 -2.57
CA ALA A 137 12.88 -12.32 -3.34
C ALA A 137 11.76 -12.98 -2.53
N SER A 138 10.60 -13.18 -3.14
CA SER A 138 9.42 -13.72 -2.45
C SER A 138 9.18 -15.20 -2.69
N GLY A 139 9.95 -15.85 -3.56
CA GLY A 139 9.65 -17.23 -4.00
C GLY A 139 8.39 -17.35 -4.86
N HIS A 140 7.53 -16.34 -4.90
CA HIS A 140 6.32 -16.23 -5.72
C HIS A 140 6.44 -15.09 -6.72
N HIS A 141 5.68 -15.17 -7.80
CA HIS A 141 5.74 -14.14 -8.85
C HIS A 141 5.35 -12.73 -8.36
N LYS A 142 4.46 -12.63 -7.37
CA LYS A 142 4.02 -11.37 -6.76
C LYS A 142 3.68 -11.62 -5.30
N PHE A 143 4.33 -10.94 -4.36
CA PHE A 143 3.94 -11.03 -2.95
C PHE A 143 3.52 -9.66 -2.44
N LYS A 144 2.25 -9.52 -2.09
CA LYS A 144 1.61 -8.29 -1.67
C LYS A 144 1.22 -8.38 -0.21
N ILE A 145 1.53 -7.33 0.54
CA ILE A 145 1.21 -7.19 1.96
C ILE A 145 0.33 -5.95 2.14
N SER A 146 -0.69 -6.06 2.99
CA SER A 146 -1.60 -4.95 3.27
C SER A 146 -2.03 -4.93 4.73
N PHE A 147 -2.30 -3.70 5.25
CA PHE A 147 -2.68 -3.44 6.63
C PHE A 147 -3.94 -2.58 6.69
N SER A 148 -5.01 -3.09 7.31
CA SER A 148 -6.23 -2.34 7.61
C SER A 148 -6.36 -2.11 9.11
N GLY A 149 -6.62 -0.87 9.52
CA GLY A 149 -6.69 -0.47 10.92
C GLY A 149 -7.93 -0.98 11.67
N CYS A 150 -8.95 -1.46 10.96
CA CYS A 150 -10.18 -2.00 11.53
C CYS A 150 -10.85 -2.98 10.55
N PRO A 151 -11.93 -3.70 10.96
CA PRO A 151 -12.61 -4.70 10.14
C PRO A 151 -13.27 -4.19 8.85
N ILE A 152 -13.43 -2.88 8.66
CA ILE A 152 -13.97 -2.29 7.40
C ILE A 152 -13.08 -2.62 6.20
N ASP A 153 -11.80 -2.90 6.45
CA ASP A 153 -10.84 -3.38 5.44
C ASP A 153 -10.63 -2.45 4.23
N CYS A 154 -10.50 -1.15 4.47
CA CYS A 154 -10.24 -0.15 3.42
C CYS A 154 -8.99 -0.45 2.58
N ALA A 155 -7.98 -1.13 3.14
CA ALA A 155 -6.76 -1.52 2.43
C ALA A 155 -6.87 -2.86 1.72
N ARG A 156 -8.06 -3.49 1.68
CA ARG A 156 -8.36 -4.75 0.98
C ARG A 156 -7.40 -5.88 1.34
N THR A 157 -7.21 -6.10 2.64
CA THR A 157 -6.28 -7.10 3.15
C THR A 157 -6.63 -8.52 2.70
N ARG A 158 -7.93 -8.82 2.52
CA ARG A 158 -8.43 -10.12 2.07
C ARG A 158 -8.09 -10.46 0.62
N GLU A 159 -7.69 -9.45 -0.19
CA GLU A 159 -7.29 -9.63 -1.60
C GLU A 159 -5.76 -9.75 -1.76
N MET A 160 -4.99 -9.72 -0.66
CA MET A 160 -3.54 -9.73 -0.67
C MET A 160 -2.99 -11.11 -0.30
N ASP A 161 -1.73 -11.36 -0.64
CA ASP A 161 -1.05 -12.62 -0.27
C ASP A 161 -0.86 -12.71 1.26
N LEU A 162 -0.70 -11.56 1.93
CA LEU A 162 -0.65 -11.44 3.38
C LEU A 162 -1.38 -10.16 3.81
N GLY A 163 -2.46 -10.31 4.56
CA GLY A 163 -3.29 -9.22 5.05
C GLY A 163 -3.42 -9.22 6.57
N PHE A 164 -3.38 -8.02 7.15
CA PHE A 164 -3.54 -7.80 8.59
C PHE A 164 -4.67 -6.82 8.85
N GLN A 165 -5.55 -7.16 9.79
CA GLN A 165 -6.62 -6.27 10.23
C GLN A 165 -6.50 -6.01 11.74
N GLY A 166 -6.70 -4.75 12.14
CA GLY A 166 -6.90 -4.41 13.53
C GLY A 166 -8.27 -4.89 13.99
N ILE A 167 -8.31 -5.56 15.13
CA ILE A 167 -9.54 -6.04 15.77
C ILE A 167 -9.51 -5.75 17.26
N VAL A 168 -10.70 -5.64 17.87
CA VAL A 168 -10.89 -5.62 19.33
C VAL A 168 -11.76 -6.81 19.71
N GLU A 169 -11.30 -7.60 20.66
CA GLU A 169 -12.11 -8.63 21.29
C GLU A 169 -12.74 -8.07 22.57
N PRO A 170 -14.06 -7.80 22.59
CA PRO A 170 -14.71 -7.26 23.77
C PRO A 170 -14.69 -8.28 24.91
N GLN A 171 -14.27 -7.84 26.09
CA GLN A 171 -14.29 -8.61 27.32
C GLN A 171 -15.16 -7.89 28.36
N VAL A 172 -15.94 -8.63 29.09
CA VAL A 172 -16.81 -8.10 30.14
C VAL A 172 -16.26 -8.48 31.51
N ASP A 173 -15.93 -7.47 32.30
CA ASP A 173 -15.63 -7.65 33.72
C ASP A 173 -16.95 -7.78 34.48
N LYS A 174 -17.23 -8.99 34.98
CA LYS A 174 -18.48 -9.31 35.66
C LYS A 174 -18.67 -8.59 36.99
N ASP A 175 -17.56 -8.24 37.64
CA ASP A 175 -17.59 -7.58 38.95
C ASP A 175 -17.84 -6.08 38.82
N LEU A 176 -17.50 -5.50 37.68
CA LEU A 176 -17.72 -4.09 37.34
C LEU A 176 -18.99 -3.84 36.54
N CYS A 177 -19.57 -4.88 35.94
CA CYS A 177 -20.73 -4.74 35.09
C CYS A 177 -22.02 -4.50 35.94
N ASN A 178 -22.66 -3.38 35.68
CA ASN A 178 -23.93 -3.02 36.36
C ASN A 178 -25.21 -3.36 35.57
N GLY A 179 -25.05 -4.06 34.42
CA GLY A 179 -26.18 -4.45 33.57
C GLY A 179 -26.89 -3.33 32.84
N CYS A 180 -26.24 -2.16 32.63
CA CYS A 180 -26.89 -0.96 32.06
C CYS A 180 -27.32 -1.09 30.59
N ASN A 181 -27.02 -2.17 29.92
CA ASN A 181 -27.40 -2.46 28.53
C ASN A 181 -26.80 -1.54 27.44
N LEU A 182 -25.93 -0.60 27.79
CA LEU A 182 -25.36 0.35 26.81
C LEU A 182 -24.58 -0.37 25.71
N CYS A 183 -23.73 -1.35 26.06
CA CYS A 183 -22.95 -2.12 25.09
C CYS A 183 -23.82 -2.90 24.09
N VAL A 184 -25.01 -3.36 24.51
CA VAL A 184 -25.97 -4.04 23.62
C VAL A 184 -26.64 -3.04 22.67
N ILE A 185 -27.01 -1.87 23.18
CA ILE A 185 -27.66 -0.81 22.38
C ILE A 185 -26.67 -0.22 21.35
N SER A 186 -25.40 -0.03 21.74
CA SER A 186 -24.36 0.51 20.85
C SER A 186 -23.93 -0.46 19.75
N CYS A 187 -24.13 -1.77 19.94
CA CYS A 187 -23.69 -2.76 18.98
C CYS A 187 -24.52 -2.75 17.70
N GLU A 188 -24.01 -2.15 16.63
CA GLU A 188 -24.68 -2.09 15.32
C GLU A 188 -24.94 -3.49 14.72
N GLU A 189 -24.02 -4.42 14.93
CA GLU A 189 -24.12 -5.81 14.45
C GLU A 189 -25.09 -6.66 15.28
N LYS A 190 -25.64 -6.10 16.38
CA LYS A 190 -26.52 -6.84 17.32
C LYS A 190 -25.89 -8.17 17.77
N ALA A 191 -24.58 -8.16 17.94
CA ALA A 191 -23.80 -9.31 18.40
C ALA A 191 -23.78 -9.46 19.92
N LEU A 192 -24.29 -8.49 20.68
CA LEU A 192 -24.38 -8.52 22.13
C LEU A 192 -25.83 -8.67 22.60
N THR A 193 -26.07 -9.49 23.60
CA THR A 193 -27.37 -9.67 24.28
C THR A 193 -27.14 -9.78 25.78
N LEU A 194 -28.11 -9.34 26.60
CA LEU A 194 -28.07 -9.55 28.04
C LEU A 194 -28.63 -10.94 28.41
N VAL A 195 -27.82 -11.70 29.15
CA VAL A 195 -28.22 -12.93 29.81
C VAL A 195 -27.85 -12.78 31.28
N ASP A 196 -28.85 -12.92 32.18
CA ASP A 196 -28.66 -12.71 33.61
C ASP A 196 -27.99 -11.38 33.97
N SER A 197 -28.41 -10.30 33.30
CA SER A 197 -27.86 -8.96 33.42
C SER A 197 -26.39 -8.77 32.96
N LEU A 198 -25.80 -9.78 32.36
CA LEU A 198 -24.45 -9.70 31.78
C LEU A 198 -24.50 -9.74 30.26
N PRO A 199 -23.71 -8.93 29.57
CA PRO A 199 -23.63 -8.99 28.10
C PRO A 199 -22.91 -10.26 27.64
N VAL A 200 -23.56 -10.98 26.74
CA VAL A 200 -23.04 -12.19 26.11
C VAL A 200 -22.86 -11.92 24.62
N ARG A 201 -21.70 -12.26 24.09
CA ARG A 201 -21.34 -12.05 22.70
C ARG A 201 -21.67 -13.23 21.81
N ASP A 202 -22.40 -13.00 20.74
CA ASP A 202 -22.54 -13.91 19.62
C ASP A 202 -21.34 -13.75 18.66
N VAL A 203 -20.40 -14.67 18.71
CA VAL A 203 -19.17 -14.66 17.91
C VAL A 203 -19.47 -14.71 16.40
N SER A 204 -20.59 -15.33 16.02
CA SER A 204 -20.96 -15.44 14.59
C SER A 204 -21.42 -14.13 13.97
N LYS A 205 -21.86 -13.18 14.78
CA LYS A 205 -22.30 -11.86 14.37
C LYS A 205 -21.26 -10.76 14.60
N CYS A 206 -20.36 -10.98 15.57
CA CYS A 206 -19.38 -9.98 15.96
C CYS A 206 -18.33 -9.77 14.85
N ASN A 207 -18.20 -8.53 14.39
CA ASN A 207 -17.18 -8.11 13.42
C ASN A 207 -15.90 -7.56 14.07
N TYR A 208 -15.84 -7.54 15.42
CA TYR A 208 -14.67 -7.07 16.20
C TYR A 208 -14.32 -5.59 15.98
N CYS A 209 -15.29 -4.71 15.72
CA CYS A 209 -15.10 -3.28 15.41
C CYS A 209 -14.47 -2.46 16.53
N GLY A 210 -14.79 -2.77 17.78
CA GLY A 210 -14.33 -2.01 18.95
C GLY A 210 -15.26 -0.84 19.35
N ASP A 211 -16.47 -0.76 18.77
CA ASP A 211 -17.50 0.24 19.09
C ASP A 211 -18.25 -0.10 20.39
#